data_953a9fa8f7a1088a7a63da6684096e56
#
_entry.id   953a9fa8f7a1088a7a63da6684096e56
#
_cell.length_a   1.000
_cell.length_b   1.000
_cell.length_c   1.000
_cell.angle_alpha   90.00
_cell.angle_beta   90.00
_cell.angle_gamma   90.00
#
_symmetry.space_group_name_H-M   'P 1'
#
loop_
_entity.id
_entity.type
_entity.pdbx_description
1 polymer ?
#
loop_
_entity_poly.entity_id
_entity_poly.type
_entity_poly.pdbx_seq_one_letter_code
_entity_poly.pdbx_strand_id
1 'polypeptide(L)'
;MDFHKLVQLRRSYRKFTGEPIDAAQLKLILEAGLMSPAGKRKNPWRFIVIEDRETLKALSTAKAQGALPIAGAAAAIAVTANPADSDTWIEDLSISAIIMQLQAQELGLGSVWIQMRLRDDENGQPASRNCARILGLPEGTETLCVLALGHPDEERKPYDLEKLSWEKVSGLTK
;
A
#
# COMPACT_ATOMS: atom_id res chain seq x y z
N MET A 1 -12.11 -8.30 15.33
CA MET A 1 -13.14 -8.46 14.25
C MET A 1 -12.91 -9.82 13.61
N ASP A 2 -13.96 -10.50 13.07
CA ASP A 2 -13.68 -11.71 12.30
C ASP A 2 -13.07 -11.38 10.93
N PHE A 3 -12.25 -12.28 10.39
CA PHE A 3 -11.45 -12.02 9.19
C PHE A 3 -12.31 -11.80 7.94
N HIS A 4 -13.41 -12.54 7.79
CA HIS A 4 -14.30 -12.37 6.64
C HIS A 4 -14.93 -10.97 6.63
N LYS A 5 -15.35 -10.49 7.80
CA LYS A 5 -15.88 -9.14 7.97
C LYS A 5 -14.83 -8.07 7.70
N LEU A 6 -13.60 -8.30 8.14
CA LEU A 6 -12.47 -7.39 7.88
C LEU A 6 -12.23 -7.23 6.37
N VAL A 7 -12.20 -8.33 5.62
CA VAL A 7 -12.04 -8.31 4.15
C VAL A 7 -13.19 -7.58 3.47
N GLN A 8 -14.44 -7.78 3.94
CA GLN A 8 -15.63 -7.11 3.43
C GLN A 8 -15.57 -5.59 3.64
N LEU A 9 -15.08 -5.15 4.79
CA LEU A 9 -15.00 -3.73 5.17
C LEU A 9 -13.83 -3.00 4.53
N ARG A 10 -12.72 -3.69 4.25
CA ARG A 10 -11.54 -3.05 3.67
C ARG A 10 -11.86 -2.42 2.32
N ARG A 11 -11.68 -1.13 2.22
CA ARG A 11 -11.87 -0.34 1.00
C ARG A 11 -10.67 0.58 0.76
N SER A 12 -10.55 1.11 -0.45
CA SER A 12 -9.55 2.13 -0.76
C SER A 12 -10.08 3.50 -0.37
N TYR A 13 -9.50 4.10 0.66
CA TYR A 13 -9.79 5.46 1.12
C TYR A 13 -8.79 6.43 0.51
N ARG A 14 -9.27 7.54 -0.06
CA ARG A 14 -8.45 8.52 -0.77
C ARG A 14 -8.51 9.92 -0.15
N LYS A 15 -9.36 10.10 0.86
CA LYS A 15 -9.47 11.31 1.65
C LYS A 15 -9.20 10.98 3.11
N PHE A 16 -8.39 11.79 3.74
CA PHE A 16 -7.96 11.63 5.12
C PHE A 16 -8.09 12.95 5.87
N THR A 17 -8.32 12.90 7.18
CA THR A 17 -8.46 14.10 8.03
C THR A 17 -7.14 14.84 8.21
N GLY A 18 -6.03 14.18 7.99
CA GLY A 18 -4.68 14.71 8.24
C GLY A 18 -4.25 14.62 9.71
N GLU A 19 -5.08 14.06 10.60
CA GLU A 19 -4.70 13.77 11.98
C GLU A 19 -3.58 12.70 12.00
N PRO A 20 -2.56 12.86 12.86
CA PRO A 20 -1.48 11.89 12.99
C PRO A 20 -1.99 10.49 13.35
N ILE A 21 -1.32 9.46 12.83
CA ILE A 21 -1.52 8.07 13.27
C ILE A 21 -0.69 7.86 14.55
N ASP A 22 -1.26 7.17 15.53
CA ASP A 22 -0.52 6.76 16.73
C ASP A 22 0.66 5.86 16.33
N ALA A 23 1.83 6.12 16.91
CA ALA A 23 3.05 5.35 16.64
C ALA A 23 2.88 3.85 16.93
N ALA A 24 2.08 3.47 17.94
CA ALA A 24 1.77 2.08 18.23
C ALA A 24 0.92 1.44 17.14
N GLN A 25 -0.03 2.17 16.56
CA GLN A 25 -0.84 1.70 15.42
C GLN A 25 0.04 1.51 14.17
N LEU A 26 0.91 2.48 13.87
CA LEU A 26 1.84 2.38 12.74
C LEU A 26 2.80 1.19 12.90
N LYS A 27 3.29 0.96 14.12
CA LYS A 27 4.12 -0.21 14.45
C LYS A 27 3.37 -1.52 14.16
N LEU A 28 2.10 -1.66 14.58
CA LEU A 28 1.30 -2.87 14.31
C LEU A 28 1.11 -3.11 12.80
N ILE A 29 0.93 -2.05 12.01
CA ILE A 29 0.83 -2.17 10.55
C ILE A 29 2.14 -2.69 9.96
N LEU A 30 3.29 -2.18 10.40
CA LEU A 30 4.60 -2.64 9.95
C LEU A 30 4.89 -4.07 10.37
N GLU A 31 4.56 -4.45 11.61
CA GLU A 31 4.68 -5.83 12.11
C GLU A 31 3.86 -6.80 11.24
N ALA A 32 2.64 -6.43 10.87
CA ALA A 32 1.80 -7.23 9.98
C ALA A 32 2.48 -7.44 8.60
N GLY A 33 3.10 -6.40 8.04
CA GLY A 33 3.89 -6.50 6.81
C GLY A 33 5.12 -7.39 6.96
N LEU A 34 5.85 -7.28 8.07
CA LEU A 34 7.05 -8.07 8.35
C LEU A 34 6.73 -9.57 8.61
N MET A 35 5.53 -9.89 9.07
CA MET A 35 5.05 -11.26 9.29
C MET A 35 4.50 -11.91 8.03
N SER A 36 4.44 -11.20 6.88
CA SER A 36 3.92 -11.78 5.64
C SER A 36 4.80 -12.92 5.13
N PRO A 37 4.24 -13.93 4.45
CA PRO A 37 5.03 -14.97 3.81
C PRO A 37 5.77 -14.43 2.58
N ALA A 38 6.92 -15.04 2.27
CA ALA A 38 7.69 -14.74 1.07
C ALA A 38 8.22 -16.01 0.41
N GLY A 39 8.40 -15.95 -0.91
CA GLY A 39 9.00 -17.02 -1.71
C GLY A 39 10.38 -17.39 -1.17
N LYS A 40 10.61 -18.70 -0.94
CA LYS A 40 11.90 -19.24 -0.44
C LYS A 40 12.42 -18.56 0.84
N ARG A 41 11.55 -17.90 1.60
CA ARG A 41 11.88 -17.09 2.80
C ARG A 41 12.90 -15.97 2.51
N LYS A 42 12.88 -15.43 1.31
CA LYS A 42 13.79 -14.35 0.88
C LYS A 42 13.52 -13.04 1.60
N ASN A 43 12.24 -12.74 1.95
CA ASN A 43 11.81 -11.53 2.62
C ASN A 43 12.41 -10.27 1.96
N PRO A 44 12.17 -10.05 0.64
CA PRO A 44 12.89 -9.03 -0.12
C PRO A 44 12.40 -7.61 0.19
N TRP A 45 11.29 -7.47 0.88
CA TRP A 45 10.66 -6.18 1.15
C TRP A 45 11.53 -5.27 2.02
N ARG A 46 11.43 -3.99 1.71
CA ARG A 46 11.88 -2.89 2.56
C ARG A 46 10.73 -1.90 2.65
N PHE A 47 10.37 -1.50 3.86
CA PHE A 47 9.30 -0.56 4.14
C PHE A 47 9.93 0.77 4.54
N ILE A 48 9.63 1.82 3.79
CA ILE A 48 10.05 3.18 4.11
C ILE A 48 8.82 3.92 4.61
N VAL A 49 8.85 4.34 5.87
CA VAL A 49 7.77 5.10 6.49
C VAL A 49 8.01 6.58 6.26
N ILE A 50 6.99 7.29 5.83
CA ILE A 50 7.02 8.71 5.52
C ILE A 50 5.88 9.39 6.30
N GLU A 51 6.22 10.32 7.19
CA GLU A 51 5.28 11.16 7.95
C GLU A 51 5.53 12.64 7.69
N ASP A 52 6.69 12.98 7.11
CA ASP A 52 7.05 14.33 6.74
C ASP A 52 6.19 14.86 5.59
N ARG A 53 5.55 16.01 5.80
CA ARG A 53 4.61 16.64 4.88
C ARG A 53 5.20 17.00 3.52
N GLU A 54 6.44 17.47 3.50
CA GLU A 54 7.11 17.85 2.25
C GLU A 54 7.40 16.62 1.39
N THR A 55 7.85 15.54 2.01
CA THR A 55 8.10 14.26 1.34
C THR A 55 6.80 13.62 0.84
N LEU A 56 5.72 13.64 1.66
CA LEU A 56 4.40 13.17 1.22
C LEU A 56 3.90 13.96 0.01
N LYS A 57 4.05 15.28 0.01
CA LYS A 57 3.71 16.14 -1.12
C LYS A 57 4.56 15.84 -2.35
N ALA A 58 5.87 15.65 -2.19
CA ALA A 58 6.74 15.28 -3.30
C ALA A 58 6.36 13.93 -3.91
N LEU A 59 6.07 12.91 -3.09
CA LEU A 59 5.62 11.59 -3.56
C LEU A 59 4.27 11.63 -4.29
N SER A 60 3.40 12.58 -3.95
CA SER A 60 2.11 12.73 -4.63
C SER A 60 2.24 13.17 -6.09
N THR A 61 3.41 13.64 -6.50
CA THR A 61 3.75 14.04 -7.87
C THR A 61 4.66 13.04 -8.58
N ALA A 62 5.01 11.91 -7.94
CA ALA A 62 5.94 10.93 -8.49
C ALA A 62 5.45 10.23 -9.76
N LYS A 63 4.14 10.31 -10.06
CA LYS A 63 3.53 9.80 -11.30
C LYS A 63 2.46 10.78 -11.80
N ALA A 64 2.13 10.68 -13.08
CA ALA A 64 1.22 11.60 -13.75
C ALA A 64 -0.19 11.64 -13.13
N GLN A 65 -0.74 10.51 -12.67
CA GLN A 65 -2.11 10.45 -12.18
C GLN A 65 -2.27 9.49 -10.99
N GLY A 66 -3.22 9.82 -10.10
CA GLY A 66 -3.69 8.91 -9.03
C GLY A 66 -2.76 8.79 -7.82
N ALA A 67 -1.75 9.66 -7.66
CA ALA A 67 -0.89 9.72 -6.47
C ALA A 67 -1.33 10.80 -5.45
N LEU A 68 -2.24 11.69 -5.83
CA LEU A 68 -2.71 12.80 -5.00
C LEU A 68 -3.13 12.40 -3.56
N PRO A 69 -3.73 11.22 -3.29
CA PRO A 69 -4.05 10.83 -1.92
C PRO A 69 -2.86 10.79 -0.96
N ILE A 70 -1.63 10.63 -1.46
CA ILE A 70 -0.42 10.64 -0.61
C ILE A 70 -0.25 12.01 0.09
N ALA A 71 -0.50 13.11 -0.61
CA ALA A 71 -0.36 14.45 -0.04
C ALA A 71 -1.31 14.73 1.14
N GLY A 72 -2.48 14.10 1.15
CA GLY A 72 -3.48 14.24 2.23
C GLY A 72 -3.37 13.18 3.33
N ALA A 73 -2.50 12.21 3.18
CA ALA A 73 -2.32 11.14 4.15
C ALA A 73 -1.64 11.62 5.44
N ALA A 74 -1.90 10.95 6.55
CA ALA A 74 -1.18 11.16 7.81
C ALA A 74 0.22 10.54 7.74
N ALA A 75 0.31 9.38 7.09
CA ALA A 75 1.57 8.69 6.83
C ALA A 75 1.50 7.94 5.48
N ALA A 76 2.64 7.59 4.93
CA ALA A 76 2.74 6.67 3.81
C ALA A 76 3.80 5.61 4.08
N ILE A 77 3.64 4.44 3.47
CA ILE A 77 4.65 3.37 3.48
C ILE A 77 5.01 3.05 2.04
N ALA A 78 6.23 3.37 1.63
CA ALA A 78 6.74 2.89 0.35
C ALA A 78 7.19 1.42 0.50
N VAL A 79 6.62 0.56 -0.34
CA VAL A 79 6.89 -0.88 -0.35
C VAL A 79 7.86 -1.15 -1.49
N THR A 80 9.11 -1.46 -1.12
CA THR A 80 10.26 -1.48 -2.03
C THR A 80 11.05 -2.78 -1.91
N ALA A 81 11.78 -3.13 -2.97
CA ALA A 81 12.77 -4.21 -2.96
C ALA A 81 13.87 -3.95 -3.99
N ASN A 82 14.98 -4.66 -3.88
CA ASN A 82 15.86 -4.87 -5.02
C ASN A 82 15.37 -6.13 -5.78
N PRO A 83 14.97 -6.03 -7.06
CA PRO A 83 14.52 -7.19 -7.85
C PRO A 83 15.53 -8.33 -7.94
N ALA A 84 16.83 -8.04 -7.77
CA ALA A 84 17.87 -9.06 -7.76
C ALA A 84 17.83 -9.98 -6.53
N ASP A 85 17.16 -9.57 -5.44
CA ASP A 85 17.10 -10.33 -4.19
C ASP A 85 16.12 -11.51 -4.28
N SER A 86 15.08 -11.43 -5.13
CA SER A 86 14.04 -12.45 -5.26
C SER A 86 13.35 -12.41 -6.63
N ASP A 87 13.18 -13.55 -7.24
CA ASP A 87 12.40 -13.74 -8.47
C ASP A 87 10.89 -13.51 -8.28
N THR A 88 10.41 -13.62 -7.04
CA THR A 88 9.00 -13.41 -6.63
C THR A 88 8.79 -12.09 -5.88
N TRP A 89 9.68 -11.11 -6.03
CA TRP A 89 9.62 -9.88 -5.26
C TRP A 89 8.29 -9.11 -5.42
N ILE A 90 7.66 -9.18 -6.60
CA ILE A 90 6.39 -8.48 -6.86
C ILE A 90 5.27 -9.11 -6.04
N GLU A 91 5.18 -10.44 -6.06
CA GLU A 91 4.20 -11.22 -5.31
C GLU A 91 4.40 -11.02 -3.80
N ASP A 92 5.65 -11.16 -3.34
CA ASP A 92 6.00 -11.02 -1.93
C ASP A 92 5.64 -9.61 -1.40
N LEU A 93 5.97 -8.57 -2.14
CA LEU A 93 5.62 -7.20 -1.78
C LEU A 93 4.10 -6.95 -1.83
N SER A 94 3.41 -7.55 -2.80
CA SER A 94 1.96 -7.42 -2.93
C SER A 94 1.23 -8.07 -1.76
N ILE A 95 1.70 -9.24 -1.31
CA ILE A 95 1.17 -9.94 -0.14
C ILE A 95 1.38 -9.10 1.12
N SER A 96 2.60 -8.59 1.34
CA SER A 96 2.89 -7.77 2.51
C SER A 96 2.06 -6.47 2.54
N ALA A 97 1.90 -5.82 1.38
CA ALA A 97 1.12 -4.60 1.26
C ALA A 97 -0.36 -4.81 1.61
N ILE A 98 -0.99 -5.89 1.11
CA ILE A 98 -2.40 -6.17 1.45
C ILE A 98 -2.57 -6.55 2.93
N ILE A 99 -1.62 -7.26 3.54
CA ILE A 99 -1.65 -7.58 4.96
C ILE A 99 -1.57 -6.29 5.79
N MET A 100 -0.69 -5.34 5.45
CA MET A 100 -0.63 -4.03 6.09
C MET A 100 -1.94 -3.25 5.94
N GLN A 101 -2.60 -3.28 4.78
CA GLN A 101 -3.89 -2.63 4.57
C GLN A 101 -5.01 -3.25 5.41
N LEU A 102 -5.00 -4.57 5.60
CA LEU A 102 -5.95 -5.27 6.47
C LEU A 102 -5.73 -4.89 7.94
N GLN A 103 -4.47 -4.81 8.38
CA GLN A 103 -4.15 -4.35 9.73
C GLN A 103 -4.57 -2.89 9.96
N ALA A 104 -4.35 -2.01 8.97
CA ALA A 104 -4.82 -0.63 9.05
C ALA A 104 -6.36 -0.56 9.19
N GLN A 105 -7.09 -1.35 8.40
CA GLN A 105 -8.55 -1.43 8.49
C GLN A 105 -9.03 -1.96 9.85
N GLU A 106 -8.34 -2.94 10.42
CA GLU A 106 -8.66 -3.49 11.75
C GLU A 106 -8.49 -2.44 12.86
N LEU A 107 -7.52 -1.54 12.71
CA LEU A 107 -7.25 -0.41 13.60
C LEU A 107 -8.18 0.80 13.37
N GLY A 108 -9.13 0.71 12.44
CA GLY A 108 -10.03 1.81 12.09
C GLY A 108 -9.41 2.87 11.16
N LEU A 109 -8.22 2.60 10.62
CA LEU A 109 -7.54 3.48 9.69
C LEU A 109 -7.92 3.18 8.24
N GLY A 110 -7.99 4.23 7.44
CA GLY A 110 -8.12 4.14 5.98
C GLY A 110 -6.76 3.93 5.33
N SER A 111 -6.77 3.21 4.20
CA SER A 111 -5.59 3.05 3.37
C SER A 111 -5.94 3.02 1.89
N VAL A 112 -4.97 3.36 1.04
CA VAL A 112 -5.04 3.14 -0.39
C VAL A 112 -3.70 2.71 -0.97
N TRP A 113 -3.75 1.71 -1.85
CA TRP A 113 -2.62 1.28 -2.66
C TRP A 113 -2.43 2.25 -3.83
N ILE A 114 -1.26 2.84 -3.94
CA ILE A 114 -0.87 3.72 -5.04
C ILE A 114 0.24 3.04 -5.81
N GLN A 115 -0.11 2.49 -6.96
CA GLN A 115 0.81 1.79 -7.85
C GLN A 115 1.91 2.71 -8.35
N MET A 116 3.18 2.29 -8.22
CA MET A 116 4.35 3.00 -8.75
C MET A 116 5.02 2.20 -9.87
N ARG A 117 5.21 0.91 -9.69
CA ARG A 117 5.77 0.04 -10.73
C ARG A 117 4.93 0.09 -12.00
N LEU A 118 5.57 0.17 -13.16
CA LEU A 118 4.93 0.28 -14.48
C LEU A 118 3.97 1.47 -14.58
N ARG A 119 4.32 2.58 -13.94
CA ARG A 119 3.68 3.88 -14.09
C ARG A 119 4.76 4.91 -14.33
N ASP A 120 4.40 5.96 -15.09
CA ASP A 120 5.30 7.03 -15.46
C ASP A 120 4.75 8.38 -14.99
N ASP A 121 5.62 9.37 -14.88
CA ASP A 121 5.23 10.77 -14.74
C ASP A 121 4.84 11.39 -16.10
N GLU A 122 4.49 12.67 -16.09
CA GLU A 122 4.09 13.40 -17.30
C GLU A 122 5.20 13.52 -18.35
N ASN A 123 6.46 13.29 -17.95
CA ASN A 123 7.64 13.33 -18.82
C ASN A 123 8.10 11.93 -19.27
N GLY A 124 7.32 10.88 -18.96
CA GLY A 124 7.68 9.50 -19.27
C GLY A 124 8.77 8.90 -18.39
N GLN A 125 9.07 9.53 -17.23
CA GLN A 125 10.01 8.95 -16.27
C GLN A 125 9.32 7.93 -15.37
N PRO A 126 9.91 6.76 -15.13
CA PRO A 126 9.33 5.75 -14.27
C PRO A 126 9.04 6.27 -12.85
N ALA A 127 7.80 6.13 -12.40
CA ALA A 127 7.38 6.57 -11.07
C ALA A 127 8.18 5.90 -9.94
N SER A 128 8.59 4.64 -10.13
CA SER A 128 9.47 3.95 -9.19
C SER A 128 10.82 4.68 -9.02
N ARG A 129 11.42 5.18 -10.11
CA ARG A 129 12.64 5.99 -10.07
C ARG A 129 12.43 7.33 -9.38
N ASN A 130 11.30 7.98 -9.65
CA ASN A 130 10.94 9.22 -8.97
C ASN A 130 10.83 9.01 -7.46
N CYS A 131 10.17 7.92 -7.03
CA CYS A 131 10.13 7.53 -5.62
C CYS A 131 11.53 7.30 -5.04
N ALA A 132 12.38 6.53 -5.73
CA ALA A 132 13.75 6.26 -5.27
C ALA A 132 14.55 7.56 -5.09
N ARG A 133 14.45 8.49 -6.04
CA ARG A 133 15.10 9.81 -5.95
C ARG A 133 14.57 10.66 -4.79
N ILE A 134 13.24 10.72 -4.62
CA ILE A 134 12.61 11.50 -3.54
C ILE A 134 13.01 10.95 -2.17
N LEU A 135 13.06 9.62 -2.03
CA LEU A 135 13.33 8.92 -0.77
C LEU A 135 14.84 8.63 -0.54
N GLY A 136 15.71 9.00 -1.48
CA GLY A 136 17.15 8.73 -1.36
C GLY A 136 17.48 7.23 -1.30
N LEU A 137 16.73 6.39 -2.04
CA LEU A 137 16.93 4.94 -2.00
C LEU A 137 18.17 4.51 -2.79
N PRO A 138 18.81 3.38 -2.41
CA PRO A 138 19.94 2.82 -3.13
C PRO A 138 19.62 2.52 -4.60
N GLU A 139 20.62 2.61 -5.46
CA GLU A 139 20.51 2.19 -6.86
C GLU A 139 20.03 0.73 -6.97
N GLY A 140 19.20 0.45 -7.96
CA GLY A 140 18.58 -0.87 -8.16
C GLY A 140 17.35 -1.13 -7.30
N THR A 141 16.98 -0.20 -6.40
CA THR A 141 15.73 -0.32 -5.63
C THR A 141 14.53 0.03 -6.49
N GLU A 142 13.55 -0.87 -6.52
CA GLU A 142 12.25 -0.66 -7.15
C GLU A 142 11.16 -0.41 -6.10
N THR A 143 10.31 0.58 -6.36
CA THR A 143 9.10 0.84 -5.57
C THR A 143 7.91 0.19 -6.25
N LEU A 144 7.34 -0.84 -5.62
CA LEU A 144 6.13 -1.49 -6.13
C LEU A 144 4.94 -0.56 -6.02
N CYS A 145 4.70 -0.07 -4.81
CA CYS A 145 3.61 0.82 -4.48
C CYS A 145 3.94 1.70 -3.27
N VAL A 146 3.10 2.70 -3.07
CA VAL A 146 3.04 3.48 -1.83
C VAL A 146 1.67 3.26 -1.20
N LEU A 147 1.62 2.84 0.05
CA LEU A 147 0.39 2.81 0.84
C LEU A 147 0.21 4.16 1.51
N ALA A 148 -0.82 4.92 1.13
CA ALA A 148 -1.21 6.11 1.86
C ALA A 148 -2.16 5.72 2.99
N LEU A 149 -1.95 6.25 4.19
CA LEU A 149 -2.60 5.86 5.45
C LEU A 149 -3.10 7.10 6.19
N GLY A 150 -4.23 6.97 6.88
CA GLY A 150 -4.76 8.05 7.72
C GLY A 150 -6.15 7.73 8.28
N HIS A 151 -6.67 8.63 9.10
CA HIS A 151 -8.05 8.58 9.55
C HIS A 151 -8.96 8.93 8.36
N PRO A 152 -9.96 8.07 8.01
CA PRO A 152 -10.82 8.31 6.85
C PRO A 152 -11.62 9.60 6.98
N ASP A 153 -11.65 10.42 5.92
CA ASP A 153 -12.52 11.59 5.76
C ASP A 153 -13.51 11.38 4.61
N GLU A 154 -13.95 10.15 4.44
CA GLU A 154 -14.96 9.74 3.48
C GLU A 154 -15.61 8.43 3.92
N GLU A 155 -16.88 8.23 3.59
CA GLU A 155 -17.56 6.96 3.80
C GLU A 155 -17.34 6.01 2.60
N ARG A 156 -17.10 4.74 2.89
CA ARG A 156 -17.01 3.66 1.91
C ARG A 156 -17.94 2.52 2.29
N LYS A 157 -18.87 2.18 1.40
CA LYS A 157 -19.75 1.02 1.63
C LYS A 157 -18.92 -0.26 1.60
N PRO A 158 -19.21 -1.22 2.51
CA PRO A 158 -18.64 -2.56 2.45
C PRO A 158 -18.88 -3.22 1.09
N TYR A 159 -18.11 -4.28 0.78
CA TYR A 159 -18.44 -5.10 -0.37
C TYR A 159 -19.82 -5.73 -0.21
N ASP A 160 -20.62 -5.64 -1.26
CA ASP A 160 -21.90 -6.31 -1.38
C ASP A 160 -21.66 -7.78 -1.76
N LEU A 161 -21.95 -8.68 -0.85
CA LEU A 161 -21.68 -10.11 -1.04
C LEU A 161 -22.54 -10.73 -2.16
N GLU A 162 -23.70 -10.13 -2.46
CA GLU A 162 -24.56 -10.61 -3.54
C GLU A 162 -24.01 -10.25 -4.93
N LYS A 163 -23.10 -9.26 -5.00
CA LYS A 163 -22.46 -8.78 -6.24
C LYS A 163 -21.06 -9.31 -6.46
N LEU A 164 -20.67 -10.34 -5.73
CA LEU A 164 -19.38 -10.96 -5.96
C LEU A 164 -19.38 -11.72 -7.31
N SER A 165 -18.26 -11.63 -8.01
CA SER A 165 -18.07 -12.20 -9.36
C SER A 165 -17.90 -13.73 -9.29
N TRP A 166 -18.95 -14.43 -8.85
CA TRP A 166 -18.94 -15.89 -8.70
C TRP A 166 -18.74 -16.64 -10.03
N GLU A 167 -19.04 -16.01 -11.15
CA GLU A 167 -18.76 -16.53 -12.50
C GLU A 167 -17.26 -16.75 -12.78
N LYS A 168 -16.38 -16.16 -11.94
CA LYS A 168 -14.91 -16.36 -12.01
C LYS A 168 -14.43 -17.54 -11.18
N VAL A 169 -15.33 -18.24 -10.49
CA VAL A 169 -14.99 -19.40 -9.67
C VAL A 169 -15.46 -20.67 -10.38
N SER A 170 -14.53 -21.58 -10.62
CA SER A 170 -14.82 -22.89 -11.23
C SER A 170 -14.63 -24.02 -10.23
N GLY A 171 -15.42 -25.10 -10.38
CA GLY A 171 -15.27 -26.32 -9.57
C GLY A 171 -15.93 -26.28 -8.18
N LEU A 172 -16.63 -25.20 -7.83
CA LEU A 172 -17.41 -25.16 -6.60
C LEU A 172 -18.74 -25.88 -6.83
N THR A 173 -18.96 -27.01 -6.13
CA THR A 173 -20.30 -27.66 -6.06
C THR A 173 -21.21 -26.85 -5.15
N LYS A 174 -22.42 -26.56 -5.65
CA LYS A 174 -23.47 -25.85 -4.88
C LYS A 174 -24.06 -26.73 -3.81
#